data_e0f9718c32b05010f7d47cba8489b3e4
#
_entry.id   e0f9718c32b05010f7d47cba8489b3e4
#
_cell.length_a   1.000
_cell.length_b   1.000
_cell.length_c   1.000
_cell.angle_alpha   90.00
_cell.angle_beta   90.00
_cell.angle_gamma   90.00
#
_symmetry.space_group_name_H-M   'P 1'
#
loop_
_entity.id
_entity.type
_entity.pdbx_description
1 polymer ?
#
loop_
_entity_poly.entity_id
_entity_poly.type
_entity_poly.pdbx_seq_one_letter_code
_entity_poly.pdbx_strand_id
1 'polypeptide(L)'
;MAPANEPVAGARPSCLCYDLCRECGHKSAAGAALKPFRLYFLLLSLCLSFAGLRAFGGTQAPGKINLEYVLSMMDHSAQDFKSLTAAIEHIKYTAVVKDTSTETGEIFVRKDSKVRIDFQTPDPRTILRNGDNLYIYTPKINHVEEINIGKNRAMVDQYLALGFGMRVDTLKRNYEITMTGEEDLDGHKAAVLELIPKSDEQKKQISKVVIWVDEASWLPVQQKFLEAGSGDYVLTRYTKVMKNLKLGDGKFKPDWPKGTKAEKHS
;
A
#
# COMPACT_ATOMS: atom_id res chain seq x y z
N MET A 1 -52.55 4.95 23.89
CA MET A 1 -52.64 6.42 24.01
C MET A 1 -51.45 6.99 23.25
N ALA A 2 -51.67 7.38 22.01
CA ALA A 2 -50.83 8.31 21.27
C ALA A 2 -51.22 9.77 21.64
N PRO A 3 -50.50 10.79 21.33
CA PRO A 3 -50.31 11.32 19.98
C PRO A 3 -48.85 11.69 19.63
N ALA A 4 -48.33 11.54 18.44
CA ALA A 4 -48.48 12.36 17.25
C ALA A 4 -48.14 13.83 17.41
N ASN A 5 -47.04 14.25 16.79
CA ASN A 5 -47.04 15.45 15.96
C ASN A 5 -45.73 15.57 15.10
N GLU A 6 -45.94 15.51 13.83
CA GLU A 6 -45.11 16.05 12.74
C GLU A 6 -45.28 17.58 12.65
N PRO A 7 -44.78 18.23 11.58
CA PRO A 7 -43.43 18.55 11.14
C PRO A 7 -43.24 20.06 10.97
N VAL A 8 -42.04 20.55 10.72
CA VAL A 8 -41.90 21.90 10.11
C VAL A 8 -40.84 21.87 9.01
N ALA A 9 -41.33 22.25 7.88
CA ALA A 9 -40.69 22.46 6.60
C ALA A 9 -39.96 23.83 6.53
N GLY A 10 -39.11 23.94 5.53
CA GLY A 10 -38.73 25.21 4.90
C GLY A 10 -37.29 25.61 5.21
N ALA A 11 -36.40 25.97 4.31
CA ALA A 11 -36.59 26.66 3.06
C ALA A 11 -35.29 26.60 2.24
N ARG A 12 -35.39 26.49 0.96
CA ARG A 12 -34.43 27.08 0.00
C ARG A 12 -34.66 28.58 -0.03
N PRO A 13 -33.69 29.40 -0.40
CA PRO A 13 -33.71 30.03 -1.70
C PRO A 13 -32.31 30.19 -2.33
N SER A 14 -32.27 30.03 -3.60
CA SER A 14 -32.53 30.89 -4.73
C SER A 14 -31.40 31.83 -5.12
N CYS A 15 -30.92 31.53 -6.29
CA CYS A 15 -30.53 32.39 -7.42
C CYS A 15 -30.77 33.89 -7.31
N LEU A 16 -29.96 34.57 -8.01
CA LEU A 16 -30.02 35.87 -8.71
C LEU A 16 -28.76 36.69 -8.44
N CYS A 17 -28.07 37.20 -9.40
CA CYS A 17 -28.34 38.18 -10.46
C CYS A 17 -27.18 38.09 -11.45
N TYR A 18 -27.31 37.87 -12.64
CA TYR A 18 -27.89 38.48 -13.84
C TYR A 18 -27.82 40.02 -13.89
N ASP A 19 -27.09 40.43 -14.92
CA ASP A 19 -27.29 41.60 -15.77
C ASP A 19 -26.90 43.01 -15.32
N LEU A 20 -26.54 43.68 -16.35
CA LEU A 20 -26.38 45.11 -16.62
C LEU A 20 -24.96 45.67 -16.41
N CYS A 21 -24.30 46.14 -17.42
CA CYS A 21 -24.70 47.26 -18.22
C CYS A 21 -23.99 47.34 -19.58
N ARG A 22 -24.80 47.52 -20.52
CA ARG A 22 -24.54 47.88 -21.90
C ARG A 22 -24.55 49.41 -22.00
N GLU A 23 -23.78 49.93 -22.96
CA GLU A 23 -23.96 51.24 -23.61
C GLU A 23 -23.33 52.49 -23.00
N CYS A 24 -22.60 53.09 -23.81
CA CYS A 24 -22.61 54.46 -24.41
C CYS A 24 -21.18 54.88 -24.76
N GLY A 25 -20.79 55.25 -25.89
CA GLY A 25 -21.39 55.94 -27.01
C GLY A 25 -20.48 57.08 -27.49
N HIS A 26 -20.11 57.02 -28.73
CA HIS A 26 -19.84 58.11 -29.65
C HIS A 26 -18.92 59.33 -29.32
N LYS A 27 -17.92 59.57 -30.14
CA LYS A 27 -17.80 60.52 -31.26
C LYS A 27 -16.36 60.73 -31.68
N SER A 28 -16.08 60.44 -32.92
CA SER A 28 -15.70 61.24 -34.05
C SER A 28 -14.77 62.43 -33.86
N ALA A 29 -13.65 62.40 -34.51
CA ALA A 29 -13.12 63.49 -35.37
C ALA A 29 -11.97 63.00 -36.26
N ALA A 30 -12.07 63.42 -37.49
CA ALA A 30 -11.19 63.11 -38.60
C ALA A 30 -9.85 63.87 -38.54
N GLY A 31 -8.86 63.35 -39.23
CA GLY A 31 -7.58 64.04 -39.49
C GLY A 31 -6.67 63.21 -40.40
N ALA A 32 -6.51 63.70 -41.58
CA ALA A 32 -5.97 63.09 -42.77
C ALA A 32 -4.48 62.71 -42.77
N ALA A 33 -4.20 61.76 -43.67
CA ALA A 33 -3.05 61.62 -44.57
C ALA A 33 -1.64 61.36 -44.04
N LEU A 34 -1.07 60.23 -44.40
CA LEU A 34 -0.04 60.03 -45.43
C LEU A 34 0.55 58.63 -45.31
N LYS A 35 0.54 57.92 -46.44
CA LYS A 35 1.18 56.61 -46.62
C LYS A 35 2.70 56.75 -46.42
N PRO A 36 3.27 55.68 -45.84
CA PRO A 36 4.21 54.91 -46.67
C PRO A 36 3.96 53.38 -46.55
N PHE A 37 3.50 52.87 -47.63
CA PHE A 37 3.12 51.47 -47.89
C PHE A 37 4.33 50.55 -48.14
N ARG A 38 5.56 50.96 -47.80
CA ARG A 38 6.74 50.16 -48.13
C ARG A 38 7.57 49.60 -46.95
N LEU A 39 7.21 49.91 -45.72
CA LEU A 39 7.95 49.40 -44.56
C LEU A 39 7.27 48.19 -43.85
N TYR A 40 6.03 47.93 -44.19
CA TYR A 40 5.24 46.85 -43.57
C TYR A 40 5.54 45.46 -44.15
N PHE A 41 6.12 45.38 -45.38
CA PHE A 41 6.37 44.11 -46.06
C PHE A 41 7.67 43.44 -45.56
N LEU A 42 8.61 44.15 -44.95
CA LEU A 42 9.86 43.60 -44.42
C LEU A 42 9.74 43.12 -42.96
N LEU A 43 8.77 43.67 -42.21
CA LEU A 43 8.51 43.20 -40.83
C LEU A 43 7.53 42.01 -40.79
N LEU A 44 6.69 41.80 -41.82
CA LEU A 44 5.80 40.64 -41.87
C LEU A 44 6.52 39.36 -42.30
N SER A 45 7.66 39.44 -42.96
CA SER A 45 8.49 38.29 -43.37
C SER A 45 9.32 37.73 -42.24
N LEU A 46 9.61 38.52 -41.18
CA LEU A 46 10.42 38.07 -40.03
C LEU A 46 9.57 37.41 -38.93
N CYS A 47 8.25 37.64 -38.91
CA CYS A 47 7.35 37.00 -37.94
C CYS A 47 6.88 35.59 -38.33
N LEU A 48 7.05 35.17 -39.58
CA LEU A 48 6.63 33.84 -40.04
C LEU A 48 7.69 32.74 -39.79
N SER A 49 8.90 33.09 -39.39
CA SER A 49 9.97 32.10 -39.14
C SER A 49 10.06 31.58 -37.71
N PHE A 50 9.21 32.08 -36.76
CA PHE A 50 9.22 31.65 -35.36
C PHE A 50 8.02 30.79 -34.95
N ALA A 51 7.17 30.39 -35.88
CA ALA A 51 5.98 29.56 -35.59
C ALA A 51 6.22 28.06 -35.80
N GLY A 52 7.45 27.57 -35.69
CA GLY A 52 7.82 26.19 -36.01
C GLY A 52 8.41 25.34 -34.88
N LEU A 53 8.51 25.83 -33.64
CA LEU A 53 8.91 24.99 -32.50
C LEU A 53 7.77 24.86 -31.49
N ARG A 54 6.67 24.23 -31.92
CA ARG A 54 5.81 23.57 -30.95
C ARG A 54 6.56 22.34 -30.50
N ALA A 55 7.25 22.47 -29.36
CA ALA A 55 7.63 21.32 -28.56
C ALA A 55 6.36 20.48 -28.36
N PHE A 56 6.32 19.33 -29.05
CA PHE A 56 5.46 18.23 -28.67
C PHE A 56 5.91 17.77 -27.30
N GLY A 57 5.58 18.51 -26.27
CA GLY A 57 5.44 18.00 -24.93
C GLY A 57 4.23 17.06 -24.97
N GLY A 58 4.45 15.84 -25.44
CA GLY A 58 3.50 14.76 -25.27
C GLY A 58 3.33 14.60 -23.75
N THR A 59 2.25 15.15 -23.23
CA THR A 59 1.70 14.72 -21.95
C THR A 59 1.33 13.26 -22.19
N GLN A 60 2.25 12.33 -21.91
CA GLN A 60 1.89 10.94 -21.80
C GLN A 60 0.80 10.91 -20.73
N ALA A 61 -0.42 10.54 -21.12
CA ALA A 61 -1.42 10.12 -20.18
C ALA A 61 -0.73 9.11 -19.24
N PRO A 62 -0.95 9.18 -17.91
CA PRO A 62 -0.34 8.22 -17.00
C PRO A 62 -0.68 6.83 -17.53
N GLY A 63 0.34 6.17 -18.07
CA GLY A 63 0.21 4.84 -18.67
C GLY A 63 -0.30 3.93 -17.56
N LYS A 64 -1.29 3.10 -17.87
CA LYS A 64 -1.77 2.07 -16.95
C LYS A 64 -0.56 1.32 -16.40
N ILE A 65 -0.41 1.31 -15.09
CA ILE A 65 0.73 0.63 -14.46
C ILE A 65 0.71 -0.86 -14.87
N ASN A 66 1.88 -1.44 -15.02
CA ASN A 66 2.04 -2.85 -15.40
C ASN A 66 2.94 -3.58 -14.40
N LEU A 67 2.95 -4.90 -14.47
CA LEU A 67 3.69 -5.75 -13.55
C LEU A 67 5.17 -5.37 -13.45
N GLU A 68 5.84 -5.14 -14.57
CA GLU A 68 7.28 -4.84 -14.58
C GLU A 68 7.58 -3.50 -13.88
N TYR A 69 6.72 -2.51 -14.09
CA TYR A 69 6.83 -1.23 -13.40
C TYR A 69 6.65 -1.41 -11.88
N VAL A 70 5.57 -2.10 -11.46
CA VAL A 70 5.32 -2.37 -10.03
C VAL A 70 6.51 -3.09 -9.39
N LEU A 71 6.99 -4.15 -10.01
CA LEU A 71 8.13 -4.91 -9.51
C LEU A 71 9.42 -4.07 -9.44
N SER A 72 9.67 -3.21 -10.44
CA SER A 72 10.80 -2.28 -10.42
C SER A 72 10.74 -1.32 -9.25
N MET A 73 9.55 -0.76 -8.97
CA MET A 73 9.36 0.17 -7.87
C MET A 73 9.44 -0.51 -6.49
N MET A 74 8.91 -1.74 -6.37
CA MET A 74 9.10 -2.57 -5.17
C MET A 74 10.58 -2.86 -4.91
N ASP A 75 11.35 -3.20 -5.95
CA ASP A 75 12.79 -3.46 -5.82
C ASP A 75 13.56 -2.21 -5.40
N HIS A 76 13.21 -1.06 -5.95
CA HIS A 76 13.78 0.23 -5.53
C HIS A 76 13.45 0.51 -4.05
N SER A 77 12.19 0.32 -3.64
CA SER A 77 11.77 0.47 -2.24
C SER A 77 12.52 -0.49 -1.30
N ALA A 78 12.85 -1.71 -1.76
CA ALA A 78 13.59 -2.71 -1.00
C ALA A 78 15.06 -2.36 -0.81
N GLN A 79 15.69 -1.62 -1.74
CA GLN A 79 17.10 -1.19 -1.62
C GLN A 79 17.31 -0.30 -0.41
N ASP A 80 16.41 0.66 -0.20
CA ASP A 80 16.47 1.63 0.90
C ASP A 80 15.82 1.13 2.19
N PHE A 81 15.26 -0.08 2.17
CA PHE A 81 14.57 -0.63 3.32
C PHE A 81 15.55 -0.94 4.46
N LYS A 82 15.28 -0.40 5.64
CA LYS A 82 16.01 -0.68 6.89
C LYS A 82 15.11 -1.28 7.94
N SER A 83 13.90 -0.75 8.07
CA SER A 83 12.91 -1.18 9.05
C SER A 83 11.51 -0.74 8.66
N LEU A 84 10.52 -1.33 9.30
CA LEU A 84 9.11 -0.96 9.18
C LEU A 84 8.41 -1.18 10.52
N THR A 85 7.48 -0.28 10.83
CA THR A 85 6.47 -0.49 11.85
C THR A 85 5.10 -0.25 11.26
N ALA A 86 4.12 -1.03 11.67
CA ALA A 86 2.72 -0.83 11.27
C ALA A 86 1.77 -1.34 12.35
N ALA A 87 0.59 -0.76 12.43
CA ALA A 87 -0.54 -1.42 13.08
C ALA A 87 -1.08 -2.49 12.14
N ILE A 88 -1.47 -3.63 12.69
CA ILE A 88 -2.00 -4.76 11.94
C ILE A 88 -3.40 -5.15 12.38
N GLU A 89 -4.20 -5.56 11.40
CA GLU A 89 -5.41 -6.33 11.56
C GLU A 89 -5.20 -7.67 10.86
N HIS A 90 -5.26 -8.76 11.62
CA HIS A 90 -4.99 -10.12 11.17
C HIS A 90 -6.28 -10.92 11.25
N ILE A 91 -6.83 -11.28 10.09
CA ILE A 91 -8.13 -11.91 9.92
C ILE A 91 -7.91 -13.34 9.45
N LYS A 92 -8.33 -14.32 10.23
CA LYS A 92 -8.36 -15.73 9.84
C LYS A 92 -9.78 -16.14 9.51
N TYR A 93 -9.99 -16.66 8.32
CA TYR A 93 -11.24 -17.28 7.89
C TYR A 93 -11.10 -18.81 7.86
N THR A 94 -12.05 -19.51 8.47
CA THR A 94 -12.11 -20.98 8.48
C THR A 94 -13.34 -21.43 7.70
N ALA A 95 -13.13 -21.99 6.53
CA ALA A 95 -14.16 -22.28 5.53
C ALA A 95 -15.17 -23.33 6.00
N VAL A 96 -14.72 -24.37 6.70
CA VAL A 96 -15.58 -25.49 7.16
C VAL A 96 -16.69 -24.99 8.10
N VAL A 97 -16.36 -24.09 9.01
CA VAL A 97 -17.31 -23.50 9.96
C VAL A 97 -17.84 -22.13 9.52
N LYS A 98 -17.33 -21.60 8.41
CA LYS A 98 -17.64 -20.26 7.87
C LYS A 98 -17.46 -19.17 8.92
N ASP A 99 -16.43 -19.31 9.74
CA ASP A 99 -16.13 -18.40 10.84
C ASP A 99 -14.93 -17.53 10.55
N THR A 100 -14.94 -16.34 11.15
CA THR A 100 -13.87 -15.34 11.01
C THR A 100 -13.41 -14.90 12.38
N SER A 101 -12.11 -15.05 12.67
CA SER A 101 -11.48 -14.48 13.84
C SER A 101 -10.59 -13.31 13.44
N THR A 102 -10.59 -12.26 14.25
CA THR A 102 -9.78 -11.06 14.01
C THR A 102 -8.91 -10.77 15.23
N GLU A 103 -7.62 -10.58 14.96
CA GLU A 103 -6.62 -10.15 15.94
C GLU A 103 -6.09 -8.78 15.51
N THR A 104 -5.81 -7.90 16.47
CA THR A 104 -5.15 -6.62 16.17
C THR A 104 -3.86 -6.48 16.96
N GLY A 105 -2.93 -5.69 16.44
CA GLY A 105 -1.65 -5.51 17.09
C GLY A 105 -0.70 -4.61 16.30
N GLU A 106 0.59 -4.80 16.53
CA GLU A 106 1.66 -4.05 15.87
C GLU A 106 2.72 -5.01 15.32
N ILE A 107 3.26 -4.68 14.17
CA ILE A 107 4.40 -5.38 13.58
C ILE A 107 5.63 -4.47 13.52
N PHE A 108 6.78 -5.06 13.80
CA PHE A 108 8.09 -4.45 13.71
C PHE A 108 8.98 -5.36 12.87
N VAL A 109 9.47 -4.82 11.75
CA VAL A 109 10.36 -5.55 10.82
C VAL A 109 11.67 -4.80 10.70
N ARG A 110 12.79 -5.52 10.69
CA ARG A 110 14.11 -4.96 10.43
C ARG A 110 14.86 -5.81 9.40
N LYS A 111 15.67 -5.16 8.56
CA LYS A 111 16.34 -5.77 7.39
C LYS A 111 17.24 -6.97 7.76
N ASP A 112 17.80 -7.00 8.96
CA ASP A 112 18.65 -8.10 9.48
C ASP A 112 17.83 -9.33 9.91
N SER A 113 16.71 -9.56 9.27
CA SER A 113 15.83 -10.70 9.49
C SER A 113 15.26 -10.77 10.91
N LYS A 114 14.94 -9.62 11.48
CA LYS A 114 14.28 -9.52 12.78
C LYS A 114 12.84 -9.09 12.57
N VAL A 115 11.91 -9.84 13.12
CA VAL A 115 10.49 -9.56 13.09
C VAL A 115 9.90 -9.73 14.48
N ARG A 116 9.10 -8.77 14.92
CA ARG A 116 8.29 -8.88 16.12
C ARG A 116 6.86 -8.51 15.77
N ILE A 117 5.91 -9.32 16.20
CA ILE A 117 4.48 -9.05 16.10
C ILE A 117 3.93 -9.12 17.51
N ASP A 118 3.37 -8.02 17.99
CA ASP A 118 2.72 -7.93 19.29
C ASP A 118 1.19 -7.86 19.05
N PHE A 119 0.50 -9.00 19.12
CA PHE A 119 -0.96 -9.04 19.12
C PHE A 119 -1.48 -8.55 20.47
N GLN A 120 -2.53 -7.72 20.42
CA GLN A 120 -3.12 -7.06 21.61
C GLN A 120 -4.51 -7.58 21.89
N THR A 121 -5.29 -7.87 20.85
CA THR A 121 -6.67 -8.32 20.97
C THR A 121 -6.94 -9.49 20.02
N PRO A 122 -7.88 -10.42 20.36
CA PRO A 122 -8.56 -10.54 21.65
C PRO A 122 -7.65 -11.11 22.75
N ASP A 123 -6.70 -12.00 22.40
CA ASP A 123 -5.76 -12.62 23.30
C ASP A 123 -4.34 -12.13 23.01
N PRO A 124 -3.69 -11.42 23.95
CA PRO A 124 -2.34 -10.94 23.79
C PRO A 124 -1.35 -12.08 23.51
N ARG A 125 -0.50 -11.87 22.49
CA ARG A 125 0.52 -12.84 22.07
C ARG A 125 1.66 -12.11 21.38
N THR A 126 2.89 -12.51 21.64
CA THR A 126 4.05 -11.99 20.90
C THR A 126 4.65 -13.10 20.04
N ILE A 127 4.85 -12.81 18.76
CA ILE A 127 5.67 -13.61 17.85
C ILE A 127 6.97 -12.85 17.64
N LEU A 128 8.10 -13.47 17.98
CA LEU A 128 9.42 -12.87 17.85
C LEU A 128 10.33 -13.79 17.05
N ARG A 129 10.80 -13.30 15.91
CA ARG A 129 11.83 -13.98 15.11
C ARG A 129 13.15 -13.24 15.30
N ASN A 130 14.16 -13.97 15.78
CA ASN A 130 15.51 -13.47 15.98
C ASN A 130 16.55 -14.54 15.63
N GLY A 131 17.29 -14.33 14.54
CA GLY A 131 18.20 -15.35 14.02
C GLY A 131 17.46 -16.60 13.55
N ASP A 132 17.86 -17.77 14.06
CA ASP A 132 17.25 -19.07 13.73
C ASP A 132 16.14 -19.48 14.70
N ASN A 133 15.79 -18.61 15.63
CA ASN A 133 14.76 -18.88 16.61
C ASN A 133 13.51 -18.07 16.35
N LEU A 134 12.38 -18.74 16.42
CA LEU A 134 11.04 -18.17 16.47
C LEU A 134 10.47 -18.42 17.86
N TYR A 135 10.02 -17.38 18.52
CA TYR A 135 9.40 -17.44 19.83
C TYR A 135 7.93 -17.07 19.70
N ILE A 136 7.05 -17.83 20.37
CA ILE A 136 5.63 -17.52 20.49
C ILE A 136 5.34 -17.43 21.99
N TYR A 137 5.22 -16.19 22.50
CA TYR A 137 4.94 -15.96 23.92
C TYR A 137 3.47 -15.67 24.12
N THR A 138 2.82 -16.41 25.02
CA THR A 138 1.42 -16.27 25.41
C THR A 138 1.33 -15.82 26.88
N PRO A 139 1.11 -14.52 27.14
CA PRO A 139 1.08 -13.96 28.50
C PRO A 139 0.05 -14.62 29.42
N LYS A 140 -1.14 -14.94 28.89
CA LYS A 140 -2.27 -15.52 29.63
C LYS A 140 -1.90 -16.78 30.42
N ILE A 141 -1.01 -17.58 29.87
CA ILE A 141 -0.54 -18.84 30.50
C ILE A 141 0.93 -18.76 30.90
N ASN A 142 1.55 -17.58 30.75
CA ASN A 142 2.98 -17.33 31.00
C ASN A 142 3.87 -18.40 30.38
N HIS A 143 3.67 -18.66 29.10
CA HIS A 143 4.33 -19.72 28.33
C HIS A 143 4.98 -19.15 27.08
N VAL A 144 6.17 -19.67 26.74
CA VAL A 144 6.86 -19.37 25.48
C VAL A 144 7.25 -20.67 24.78
N GLU A 145 6.89 -20.78 23.53
CA GLU A 145 7.40 -21.79 22.62
C GLU A 145 8.63 -21.23 21.89
N GLU A 146 9.72 -21.98 21.92
CA GLU A 146 10.95 -21.66 21.19
C GLU A 146 11.14 -22.71 20.09
N ILE A 147 11.05 -22.28 18.83
CA ILE A 147 11.11 -23.13 17.66
C ILE A 147 12.38 -22.81 16.89
N ASN A 148 13.23 -23.82 16.64
CA ASN A 148 14.37 -23.65 15.76
C ASN A 148 13.92 -23.76 14.30
N ILE A 149 14.01 -22.65 13.57
CA ILE A 149 13.57 -22.54 12.17
C ILE A 149 14.71 -22.70 11.16
N GLY A 150 15.92 -23.06 11.59
CA GLY A 150 17.12 -23.01 10.76
C GLY A 150 16.94 -23.62 9.36
N LYS A 151 16.37 -24.83 9.23
CA LYS A 151 16.07 -25.49 7.95
C LYS A 151 14.92 -24.83 7.21
N ASN A 152 13.97 -24.23 7.91
CA ASN A 152 12.73 -23.63 7.39
C ASN A 152 12.79 -22.11 7.36
N ARG A 153 13.97 -21.51 7.58
CA ARG A 153 14.15 -20.06 7.68
C ARG A 153 13.51 -19.33 6.49
N ALA A 154 13.81 -19.75 5.26
CA ALA A 154 13.31 -19.10 4.06
C ALA A 154 11.77 -19.09 3.99
N MET A 155 11.14 -20.16 4.42
CA MET A 155 9.68 -20.26 4.45
C MET A 155 9.08 -19.33 5.52
N VAL A 156 9.66 -19.32 6.72
CA VAL A 156 9.21 -18.43 7.81
C VAL A 156 9.40 -16.96 7.45
N ASP A 157 10.53 -16.60 6.84
CA ASP A 157 10.80 -15.23 6.38
C ASP A 157 9.78 -14.76 5.32
N GLN A 158 9.39 -15.65 4.42
CA GLN A 158 8.35 -15.36 3.44
C GLN A 158 6.98 -15.15 4.09
N TYR A 159 6.68 -15.89 5.14
CA TYR A 159 5.40 -15.73 5.84
C TYR A 159 5.35 -14.45 6.68
N LEU A 160 6.42 -14.13 7.39
CA LEU A 160 6.44 -13.02 8.32
C LEU A 160 6.74 -11.67 7.68
N ALA A 161 7.47 -11.66 6.56
CA ALA A 161 7.98 -10.42 5.98
C ALA A 161 7.85 -10.35 4.44
N LEU A 162 6.91 -11.09 3.85
CA LEU A 162 6.70 -11.11 2.40
C LEU A 162 6.52 -9.68 1.86
N GLY A 163 7.36 -9.30 0.90
CA GLY A 163 7.31 -7.98 0.26
C GLY A 163 7.91 -6.83 1.07
N PHE A 164 8.21 -6.99 2.37
CA PHE A 164 8.88 -5.95 3.15
C PHE A 164 10.40 -6.06 3.02
N GLY A 165 11.01 -5.18 2.23
CA GLY A 165 12.45 -5.17 1.99
C GLY A 165 12.99 -6.40 1.25
N MET A 166 12.12 -7.27 0.73
CA MET A 166 12.49 -8.42 -0.07
C MET A 166 12.81 -7.99 -1.50
N ARG A 167 13.96 -8.44 -2.03
CA ARG A 167 14.35 -8.19 -3.42
C ARG A 167 13.40 -8.92 -4.38
N VAL A 168 13.05 -8.25 -5.47
CA VAL A 168 12.17 -8.80 -6.50
C VAL A 168 12.71 -10.09 -7.10
N ASP A 169 14.03 -10.22 -7.27
CA ASP A 169 14.65 -11.46 -7.72
C ASP A 169 14.35 -12.65 -6.78
N THR A 170 14.25 -12.39 -5.49
CA THR A 170 13.87 -13.43 -4.52
C THR A 170 12.39 -13.78 -4.63
N LEU A 171 11.52 -12.80 -4.84
CA LEU A 171 10.11 -13.04 -5.14
C LEU A 171 9.95 -13.87 -6.43
N LYS A 172 10.59 -13.46 -7.52
CA LYS A 172 10.54 -14.17 -8.83
C LYS A 172 11.09 -15.59 -8.77
N ARG A 173 12.09 -15.85 -7.90
CA ARG A 173 12.57 -17.22 -7.69
C ARG A 173 11.54 -18.13 -7.03
N ASN A 174 10.82 -17.60 -6.05
CA ASN A 174 9.93 -18.38 -5.21
C ASN A 174 8.49 -18.44 -5.72
N TYR A 175 8.07 -17.46 -6.52
CA TYR A 175 6.69 -17.33 -6.99
C TYR A 175 6.60 -17.04 -8.49
N GLU A 176 5.54 -17.55 -9.11
CA GLU A 176 4.99 -16.96 -10.32
C GLU A 176 4.16 -15.75 -9.91
N ILE A 177 4.41 -14.61 -10.57
CA ILE A 177 3.81 -13.33 -10.18
C ILE A 177 2.98 -12.82 -11.33
N THR A 178 1.73 -12.49 -11.07
CA THR A 178 0.81 -11.88 -12.04
C THR A 178 0.17 -10.64 -11.41
N MET A 179 0.08 -9.55 -12.16
CA MET A 179 -0.71 -8.39 -11.77
C MET A 179 -2.15 -8.60 -12.25
N THR A 180 -3.11 -8.58 -11.32
CA THR A 180 -4.53 -8.79 -11.62
C THR A 180 -5.31 -7.50 -11.80
N GLY A 181 -4.78 -6.39 -11.30
CA GLY A 181 -5.42 -5.08 -11.43
C GLY A 181 -4.91 -4.06 -10.43
N GLU A 182 -5.71 -3.05 -10.21
CA GLU A 182 -5.52 -1.98 -9.24
C GLU A 182 -6.80 -1.90 -8.40
N GLU A 183 -6.66 -1.69 -7.11
CA GLU A 183 -7.77 -1.49 -6.18
C GLU A 183 -7.52 -0.24 -5.32
N ASP A 184 -8.59 0.40 -4.88
CA ASP A 184 -8.54 1.47 -3.89
C ASP A 184 -8.84 0.88 -2.51
N LEU A 185 -7.89 1.01 -1.60
CA LEU A 185 -8.01 0.57 -0.21
C LEU A 185 -7.99 1.82 0.69
N ASP A 186 -9.17 2.26 1.11
CA ASP A 186 -9.33 3.41 2.02
C ASP A 186 -8.65 4.70 1.50
N GLY A 187 -8.75 4.96 0.17
CA GLY A 187 -8.15 6.10 -0.50
C GLY A 187 -6.69 5.90 -0.93
N HIS A 188 -6.14 4.71 -0.74
CA HIS A 188 -4.82 4.30 -1.21
C HIS A 188 -4.94 3.44 -2.46
N LYS A 189 -4.41 3.93 -3.59
CA LYS A 189 -4.32 3.11 -4.80
C LYS A 189 -3.27 2.03 -4.59
N ALA A 190 -3.65 0.80 -4.85
CA ALA A 190 -2.79 -0.36 -4.70
C ALA A 190 -2.80 -1.25 -5.95
N ALA A 191 -1.62 -1.64 -6.40
CA ALA A 191 -1.46 -2.69 -7.39
C ALA A 191 -1.71 -4.05 -6.74
N VAL A 192 -2.54 -4.88 -7.38
CA VAL A 192 -2.88 -6.22 -6.87
C VAL A 192 -2.04 -7.27 -7.60
N LEU A 193 -1.20 -7.97 -6.84
CA LEU A 193 -0.35 -9.02 -7.35
C LEU A 193 -0.78 -10.39 -6.78
N GLU A 194 -0.95 -11.36 -7.66
CA GLU A 194 -1.09 -12.78 -7.30
C GLU A 194 0.26 -13.47 -7.38
N LEU A 195 0.59 -14.23 -6.35
CA LEU A 195 1.83 -14.97 -6.20
C LEU A 195 1.49 -16.46 -6.03
N ILE A 196 1.88 -17.28 -6.99
CA ILE A 196 1.74 -18.75 -6.91
C ILE A 196 3.09 -19.33 -6.49
N PRO A 197 3.20 -20.06 -5.38
CA PRO A 197 4.44 -20.70 -4.97
C PRO A 197 4.97 -21.64 -6.06
N LYS A 198 6.28 -21.63 -6.29
CA LYS A 198 6.92 -22.55 -7.26
C LYS A 198 7.30 -23.89 -6.62
N SER A 199 7.66 -23.86 -5.34
CA SER A 199 8.04 -25.05 -4.58
C SER A 199 6.83 -25.93 -4.29
N ASP A 200 6.94 -27.23 -4.55
CA ASP A 200 5.88 -28.20 -4.27
C ASP A 200 5.59 -28.32 -2.77
N GLU A 201 6.61 -28.11 -1.93
CA GLU A 201 6.46 -28.09 -0.47
C GLU A 201 5.56 -26.92 -0.01
N GLN A 202 5.78 -25.74 -0.59
CA GLN A 202 4.95 -24.59 -0.28
C GLN A 202 3.53 -24.72 -0.85
N LYS A 203 3.37 -25.29 -2.05
CA LYS A 203 2.06 -25.52 -2.68
C LYS A 203 1.16 -26.45 -1.86
N LYS A 204 1.73 -27.35 -1.05
CA LYS A 204 0.95 -28.21 -0.15
C LYS A 204 0.27 -27.43 0.97
N GLN A 205 0.82 -26.27 1.35
CA GLN A 205 0.31 -25.43 2.44
C GLN A 205 -0.43 -24.22 1.94
N ILE A 206 0.13 -23.53 0.93
CA ILE A 206 -0.40 -22.27 0.39
C ILE A 206 -0.66 -22.45 -1.09
N SER A 207 -1.91 -22.31 -1.50
CA SER A 207 -2.30 -22.36 -2.90
C SER A 207 -1.91 -21.07 -3.63
N LYS A 208 -2.07 -19.92 -2.97
CA LYS A 208 -1.85 -18.60 -3.55
C LYS A 208 -1.65 -17.56 -2.45
N VAL A 209 -0.85 -16.56 -2.74
CA VAL A 209 -0.79 -15.31 -1.97
C VAL A 209 -1.24 -14.16 -2.84
N VAL A 210 -2.08 -13.27 -2.31
CA VAL A 210 -2.42 -12.00 -2.96
C VAL A 210 -1.82 -10.88 -2.12
N ILE A 211 -1.12 -9.96 -2.75
CA ILE A 211 -0.57 -8.78 -2.09
C ILE A 211 -1.08 -7.51 -2.77
N TRP A 212 -1.44 -6.53 -1.98
CA TRP A 212 -1.81 -5.18 -2.41
C TRP A 212 -0.64 -4.27 -2.10
N VAL A 213 -0.03 -3.73 -3.14
CA VAL A 213 1.15 -2.87 -3.05
C VAL A 213 0.70 -1.44 -3.25
N ASP A 214 0.84 -0.61 -2.22
CA ASP A 214 0.50 0.81 -2.28
C ASP A 214 1.38 1.55 -3.28
N GLU A 215 0.79 2.28 -4.20
CA GLU A 215 1.49 2.97 -5.29
C GLU A 215 2.30 4.19 -4.84
N ALA A 216 2.08 4.67 -3.61
CA ALA A 216 2.85 5.78 -3.06
C ALA A 216 4.14 5.31 -2.37
N SER A 217 4.07 4.24 -1.60
CA SER A 217 5.20 3.72 -0.81
C SER A 217 5.91 2.51 -1.43
N TRP A 218 5.23 1.82 -2.35
CA TRP A 218 5.65 0.55 -2.96
C TRP A 218 5.91 -0.54 -1.93
N LEU A 219 5.15 -0.50 -0.84
CA LEU A 219 5.13 -1.51 0.21
C LEU A 219 3.78 -2.21 0.23
N PRO A 220 3.71 -3.47 0.65
CA PRO A 220 2.45 -4.13 0.91
C PRO A 220 1.62 -3.39 1.98
N VAL A 221 0.35 -3.12 1.68
CA VAL A 221 -0.64 -2.59 2.63
C VAL A 221 -1.67 -3.64 3.02
N GLN A 222 -1.75 -4.73 2.25
CA GLN A 222 -2.59 -5.87 2.57
C GLN A 222 -1.99 -7.13 1.96
N GLN A 223 -2.15 -8.26 2.66
CA GLN A 223 -1.72 -9.58 2.20
C GLN A 223 -2.78 -10.62 2.52
N LYS A 224 -3.03 -11.54 1.58
CA LYS A 224 -3.94 -12.65 1.77
C LYS A 224 -3.27 -13.95 1.38
N PHE A 225 -3.11 -14.84 2.35
CA PHE A 225 -2.59 -16.19 2.15
C PHE A 225 -3.78 -17.15 2.07
N LEU A 226 -3.91 -17.85 0.95
CA LEU A 226 -4.95 -18.86 0.76
C LEU A 226 -4.33 -20.24 1.01
N GLU A 227 -4.90 -20.97 1.96
CA GLU A 227 -4.46 -22.33 2.28
C GLU A 227 -4.81 -23.31 1.15
N ALA A 228 -4.01 -24.34 0.98
CA ALA A 228 -4.23 -25.34 -0.05
C ALA A 228 -5.32 -26.32 0.41
N GLY A 229 -6.34 -26.52 -0.43
CA GLY A 229 -7.34 -27.57 -0.27
C GLY A 229 -8.46 -27.31 0.77
N SER A 230 -8.28 -26.36 1.69
CA SER A 230 -9.27 -26.09 2.75
C SER A 230 -10.28 -24.99 2.38
N GLY A 231 -9.87 -24.03 1.56
CA GLY A 231 -10.60 -22.78 1.36
C GLY A 231 -10.40 -21.75 2.49
N ASP A 232 -9.59 -22.08 3.48
CA ASP A 232 -9.20 -21.18 4.56
C ASP A 232 -8.26 -20.11 4.02
N TYR A 233 -8.26 -18.95 4.67
CA TYR A 233 -7.30 -17.91 4.37
C TYR A 233 -6.96 -17.07 5.59
N VAL A 234 -5.79 -16.45 5.51
CA VAL A 234 -5.35 -15.41 6.41
C VAL A 234 -5.19 -14.12 5.63
N LEU A 235 -5.86 -13.06 6.08
CA LEU A 235 -5.74 -11.71 5.55
C LEU A 235 -5.10 -10.82 6.60
N THR A 236 -4.03 -10.12 6.25
CA THR A 236 -3.39 -9.13 7.12
C THR A 236 -3.43 -7.76 6.45
N ARG A 237 -3.99 -6.77 7.12
CA ARG A 237 -3.97 -5.37 6.73
C ARG A 237 -2.94 -4.61 7.54
N TYR A 238 -2.24 -3.69 6.88
CA TYR A 238 -1.22 -2.85 7.50
C TYR A 238 -1.65 -1.39 7.43
N THR A 239 -1.78 -0.76 8.59
CA THR A 239 -2.11 0.66 8.69
C THR A 239 -1.03 1.40 9.46
N LYS A 240 -0.98 2.73 9.36
CA LYS A 240 0.03 3.56 10.03
C LYS A 240 1.45 3.09 9.74
N VAL A 241 1.70 2.71 8.49
CA VAL A 241 3.00 2.19 8.05
C VAL A 241 4.06 3.28 8.14
N MET A 242 5.12 3.01 8.90
CA MET A 242 6.28 3.90 9.01
C MET A 242 7.56 3.15 8.63
N LYS A 243 8.23 3.63 7.58
CA LYS A 243 9.47 3.05 7.02
C LYS A 243 10.69 3.70 7.64
N ASN A 244 11.73 2.90 7.88
CA ASN A 244 13.08 3.32 8.25
C ASN A 244 13.20 4.02 9.62
N LEU A 245 12.29 3.75 10.55
CA LEU A 245 12.46 4.17 11.93
C LEU A 245 13.64 3.44 12.58
N LYS A 246 14.34 4.11 13.47
CA LYS A 246 15.44 3.50 14.24
C LYS A 246 14.84 2.52 15.28
N LEU A 247 14.92 1.23 14.99
CA LEU A 247 14.53 0.16 15.90
C LEU A 247 15.76 -0.42 16.60
N GLY A 248 15.83 -0.25 17.93
CA GLY A 248 16.92 -0.78 18.74
C GLY A 248 16.86 -2.31 18.90
N ASP A 249 18.00 -2.94 19.19
CA ASP A 249 18.08 -4.39 19.39
C ASP A 249 17.20 -4.91 20.53
N GLY A 250 16.95 -4.08 21.56
CA GLY A 250 16.09 -4.44 22.68
C GLY A 250 14.67 -4.83 22.24
N LYS A 251 14.13 -4.20 21.18
CA LYS A 251 12.81 -4.56 20.65
C LYS A 251 12.72 -6.00 20.13
N PHE A 252 13.86 -6.57 19.72
CA PHE A 252 13.94 -7.91 19.13
C PHE A 252 14.64 -8.93 20.05
N LYS A 253 14.73 -8.65 21.33
CA LYS A 253 15.22 -9.62 22.33
C LYS A 253 14.03 -10.26 23.03
N PRO A 254 14.13 -11.56 23.39
CA PRO A 254 13.21 -12.17 24.32
C PRO A 254 13.17 -11.36 25.64
N ASP A 255 12.00 -10.91 26.01
CA ASP A 255 11.76 -10.10 27.21
C ASP A 255 10.50 -10.65 27.91
N TRP A 256 10.65 -11.86 28.43
CA TRP A 256 9.57 -12.55 29.12
C TRP A 256 9.71 -12.37 30.63
N PRO A 257 8.62 -12.32 31.41
CA PRO A 257 8.65 -12.27 32.87
C PRO A 257 9.45 -13.43 33.48
N LYS A 258 10.08 -13.19 34.61
CA LYS A 258 10.73 -14.28 35.35
C LYS A 258 9.73 -15.38 35.71
N GLY A 259 10.10 -16.64 35.50
CA GLY A 259 9.23 -17.79 35.72
C GLY A 259 8.36 -18.16 34.53
N THR A 260 8.58 -17.55 33.36
CA THR A 260 7.96 -18.02 32.12
C THR A 260 8.37 -19.45 31.81
N LYS A 261 7.38 -20.31 31.56
CA LYS A 261 7.63 -21.70 31.14
C LYS A 261 8.06 -21.70 29.69
N ALA A 262 9.23 -22.30 29.41
CA ALA A 262 9.76 -22.39 28.05
C ALA A 262 9.65 -23.82 27.54
N GLU A 263 9.09 -24.00 26.35
CA GLU A 263 9.05 -25.25 25.61
C GLU A 263 9.87 -25.09 24.32
N LYS A 264 10.79 -26.05 24.08
CA LYS A 264 11.70 -26.00 22.93
C LYS A 264 11.31 -27.08 21.93
N HIS A 265 11.15 -26.64 20.67
CA HIS A 265 10.89 -27.51 19.52
C HIS A 265 12.08 -27.43 18.54
N SER A 266 12.57 -28.57 18.09
CA SER A 266 13.71 -28.71 17.17
C SER A 266 13.28 -29.23 15.81
#